data_dfa245172247b170479a31f737942462
#
_entry.id   dfa245172247b170479a31f737942462
#
_cell.length_a   1.000
_cell.length_b   1.000
_cell.length_c   1.000
_cell.angle_alpha   90.00
_cell.angle_beta   90.00
_cell.angle_gamma   90.00
#
_symmetry.space_group_name_H-M   'P 1'
#
loop_
_entity.id
_entity.type
_entity.pdbx_description
1 polymer ?
#
loop_
_entity_poly.entity_id
_entity_poly.type
_entity_poly.pdbx_seq_one_letter_code
_entity_poly.pdbx_strand_id
1 'polypeptide(L)'
;MTLTRITLACILVAMTTCGAAAQTSWPQFRGLHGGVAANNPVLPDTWGPDENIVWRVDVPGRGWSSPIVSGNHVFLTSVVNTTGVETPIKPLSQYQSRSFDGPMTGADLETPSAPLRWVLYDVDFETGAVRWARTLHTATPGAKHEKNSYASETPATDGERVYVYLGYVGLFAFDLDGTQLWHTPMDAREMRQGWGTASSPVVHGDRLYLVNDSLEQSFAAAYDTATGSEVWRIDRAEASNWSTPFIWENNVRTEVVTTGSGGVRSYDLDGRYLWGFEGMSSIHVATPFTRHGLLYINSGYTADSNRPVYAIRSGAAGDISLPIGSTSNDYVVWSNPTLGSYNPSALVYGDYHYTLLDRGILICHDAKTGAEVYPRQRVSRGGTLFTASPWAYNGKIFAISEDGDTYVMKAGPEFELLGTNALNEWTLATPAIANGSLIVRTVSNLYRISEE
;
A
#
# COMPACT_ATOMS: atom_id res chain seq x y z
N MET A 1 0.91 80.16 -12.56
CA MET A 1 0.01 79.08 -12.15
C MET A 1 0.32 77.85 -13.02
N THR A 2 1.13 76.95 -12.52
CA THR A 2 1.63 75.73 -13.23
C THR A 2 0.92 74.52 -12.65
N LEU A 3 0.00 73.88 -13.43
CA LEU A 3 -0.70 72.66 -13.03
C LEU A 3 0.22 71.43 -13.25
N THR A 4 0.58 70.78 -12.20
CA THR A 4 1.29 69.51 -12.23
C THR A 4 0.26 68.38 -12.39
N ARG A 5 0.33 67.61 -13.50
CA ARG A 5 -0.47 66.39 -13.72
C ARG A 5 0.21 65.21 -13.00
N ILE A 6 -0.50 64.62 -12.05
CA ILE A 6 -0.11 63.35 -11.40
C ILE A 6 -0.69 62.21 -12.24
N THR A 7 0.19 61.40 -12.84
CA THR A 7 -0.20 60.18 -13.56
C THR A 7 -0.19 59.00 -12.58
N LEU A 8 -1.36 58.47 -12.30
CA LEU A 8 -1.51 57.29 -11.46
C LEU A 8 -1.22 56.03 -12.31
N ALA A 9 -0.12 55.35 -12.05
CA ALA A 9 0.19 54.09 -12.70
C ALA A 9 -0.47 52.94 -11.89
N CYS A 10 -1.50 52.29 -12.46
CA CYS A 10 -2.06 51.05 -11.92
C CYS A 10 -1.11 49.90 -12.23
N ILE A 11 -0.46 49.38 -11.21
CA ILE A 11 0.30 48.11 -11.30
C ILE A 11 -0.71 46.98 -11.23
N LEU A 12 -0.93 46.29 -12.35
CA LEU A 12 -1.69 45.06 -12.43
C LEU A 12 -0.79 43.93 -11.92
N VAL A 13 -1.01 43.43 -10.68
CA VAL A 13 -0.37 42.25 -10.17
C VAL A 13 -1.10 41.04 -10.79
N ALA A 14 -0.50 40.43 -11.79
CA ALA A 14 -0.93 39.15 -12.30
C ALA A 14 -0.65 38.08 -11.26
N MET A 15 -1.67 37.62 -10.53
CA MET A 15 -1.59 36.41 -9.72
C MET A 15 -1.49 35.23 -10.68
N THR A 16 -0.28 34.73 -10.89
CA THR A 16 -0.07 33.41 -11.49
C THR A 16 -0.54 32.36 -10.47
N THR A 17 -1.72 31.82 -10.68
CA THR A 17 -2.15 30.59 -10.01
C THR A 17 -1.22 29.48 -10.48
N CYS A 18 -0.27 29.10 -9.63
CA CYS A 18 0.49 27.90 -9.85
C CYS A 18 -0.48 26.73 -9.70
N GLY A 19 -1.06 26.26 -10.81
CA GLY A 19 -1.84 25.05 -10.84
C GLY A 19 -0.95 23.90 -10.36
N ALA A 20 -1.34 23.22 -9.31
CA ALA A 20 -0.66 21.98 -8.91
C ALA A 20 -0.66 21.05 -10.13
N ALA A 21 0.53 20.59 -10.54
CA ALA A 21 0.62 19.62 -11.63
C ALA A 21 -0.24 18.40 -11.25
N ALA A 22 -1.12 17.99 -12.16
CA ALA A 22 -1.96 16.81 -11.94
C ALA A 22 -1.06 15.60 -11.69
N GLN A 23 -1.36 14.82 -10.65
CA GLN A 23 -0.66 13.58 -10.38
C GLN A 23 -0.98 12.58 -11.50
N THR A 24 -0.01 12.29 -12.36
CA THR A 24 -0.17 11.46 -13.55
C THR A 24 0.25 10.01 -13.36
N SER A 25 0.80 9.67 -12.20
CA SER A 25 1.30 8.33 -11.91
C SER A 25 1.00 7.89 -10.47
N TRP A 26 0.88 6.59 -10.30
CA TRP A 26 0.82 5.88 -9.01
C TRP A 26 1.72 4.65 -9.12
N PRO A 27 3.05 4.83 -9.00
CA PRO A 27 4.02 3.89 -9.55
C PRO A 27 4.27 2.64 -8.71
N GLN A 28 3.72 2.57 -7.51
CA GLN A 28 3.93 1.47 -6.55
C GLN A 28 2.80 1.39 -5.54
N PHE A 29 2.83 0.39 -4.66
CA PHE A 29 1.88 0.24 -3.57
C PHE A 29 1.73 1.54 -2.75
N ARG A 30 0.51 2.05 -2.65
CA ARG A 30 0.14 3.31 -1.98
C ARG A 30 0.77 4.59 -2.58
N GLY A 31 1.31 4.52 -3.81
CA GLY A 31 1.97 5.65 -4.45
C GLY A 31 3.20 6.14 -3.69
N LEU A 32 3.69 7.33 -4.03
CA LEU A 32 4.90 7.91 -3.42
C LEU A 32 4.64 8.60 -2.07
N HIS A 33 3.38 8.89 -1.74
CA HIS A 33 3.00 9.68 -0.57
C HIS A 33 2.12 8.93 0.43
N GLY A 34 2.28 7.60 0.51
CA GLY A 34 1.62 6.78 1.52
C GLY A 34 0.09 6.78 1.46
N GLY A 35 -0.50 6.83 0.24
CA GLY A 35 -1.95 6.84 0.05
C GLY A 35 -2.55 8.25 -0.05
N VAL A 36 -1.73 9.32 0.01
CA VAL A 36 -2.23 10.70 -0.14
C VAL A 36 -2.00 11.19 -1.56
N ALA A 37 -3.07 11.65 -2.21
CA ALA A 37 -3.00 12.30 -3.51
C ALA A 37 -3.09 13.83 -3.37
N ALA A 38 -2.61 14.55 -4.40
CA ALA A 38 -2.82 15.99 -4.52
C ALA A 38 -4.32 16.29 -4.66
N ASN A 39 -4.77 17.36 -4.05
CA ASN A 39 -6.15 17.82 -4.20
C ASN A 39 -6.44 18.14 -5.66
N ASN A 40 -7.51 17.59 -6.19
CA ASN A 40 -7.95 17.81 -7.56
C ASN A 40 -9.49 17.72 -7.59
N PRO A 41 -10.21 18.76 -8.06
CA PRO A 41 -11.67 18.79 -8.03
C PRO A 41 -12.35 17.70 -8.87
N VAL A 42 -11.65 17.11 -9.84
CA VAL A 42 -12.19 15.99 -10.65
C VAL A 42 -11.98 14.62 -10.01
N LEU A 43 -11.29 14.54 -8.86
CA LEU A 43 -11.23 13.29 -8.09
C LEU A 43 -12.59 13.02 -7.44
N PRO A 44 -13.13 11.80 -7.59
CA PRO A 44 -14.50 11.50 -7.20
C PRO A 44 -14.67 11.50 -5.67
N ASP A 45 -15.69 12.20 -5.22
CA ASP A 45 -16.15 12.15 -3.82
C ASP A 45 -17.30 11.14 -3.64
N THR A 46 -18.09 10.93 -4.68
CA THR A 46 -19.22 10.00 -4.71
C THR A 46 -19.13 9.08 -5.91
N TRP A 47 -19.57 7.86 -5.74
CA TRP A 47 -19.73 6.88 -6.80
C TRP A 47 -20.67 5.74 -6.37
N GLY A 48 -21.18 5.05 -7.36
CA GLY A 48 -22.01 3.85 -7.21
C GLY A 48 -21.72 2.87 -8.32
N PRO A 49 -22.50 1.76 -8.42
CA PRO A 49 -22.30 0.76 -9.48
C PRO A 49 -22.40 1.34 -10.90
N ASP A 50 -23.20 2.40 -11.06
CA ASP A 50 -23.50 3.07 -12.35
C ASP A 50 -23.29 4.61 -12.28
N GLU A 51 -22.70 5.12 -11.20
CA GLU A 51 -22.45 6.55 -10.98
C GLU A 51 -20.96 6.84 -10.97
N ASN A 52 -20.49 7.80 -11.74
CA ASN A 52 -19.09 8.23 -11.86
C ASN A 52 -18.14 7.11 -12.33
N ILE A 53 -18.67 6.04 -12.95
CA ILE A 53 -17.88 4.96 -13.53
C ILE A 53 -17.52 5.32 -14.97
N VAL A 54 -16.27 5.69 -15.22
CA VAL A 54 -15.77 5.94 -16.57
C VAL A 54 -15.72 4.65 -17.38
N TRP A 55 -15.18 3.59 -16.77
CA TRP A 55 -15.22 2.24 -17.31
C TRP A 55 -15.11 1.18 -16.21
N ARG A 56 -15.62 0.01 -16.53
CA ARG A 56 -15.45 -1.23 -15.77
C ARG A 56 -15.02 -2.33 -16.71
N VAL A 57 -14.02 -3.10 -16.34
CA VAL A 57 -13.51 -4.23 -17.13
C VAL A 57 -13.29 -5.45 -16.26
N ASP A 58 -13.65 -6.62 -16.77
CA ASP A 58 -13.38 -7.89 -16.10
C ASP A 58 -11.87 -8.17 -16.10
N VAL A 59 -11.33 -8.57 -14.95
CA VAL A 59 -9.95 -9.04 -14.80
C VAL A 59 -9.98 -10.52 -14.48
N PRO A 60 -9.59 -11.39 -15.44
CA PRO A 60 -9.63 -12.82 -15.22
C PRO A 60 -8.72 -13.26 -14.06
N GLY A 61 -9.21 -14.22 -13.27
CA GLY A 61 -8.49 -14.82 -12.16
C GLY A 61 -8.61 -14.04 -10.85
N ARG A 62 -7.78 -14.44 -9.89
CA ARG A 62 -7.76 -13.84 -8.54
C ARG A 62 -6.46 -13.12 -8.26
N GLY A 63 -6.54 -12.01 -7.55
CA GLY A 63 -5.37 -11.29 -7.08
C GLY A 63 -5.76 -10.11 -6.21
N TRP A 64 -4.93 -9.82 -5.22
CA TRP A 64 -5.10 -8.67 -4.34
C TRP A 64 -4.03 -7.59 -4.55
N SER A 65 -3.17 -7.76 -5.58
CA SER A 65 -2.28 -6.68 -5.95
C SER A 65 -3.06 -5.39 -6.19
N SER A 66 -2.60 -4.29 -5.61
CA SER A 66 -3.14 -2.98 -5.95
C SER A 66 -2.84 -2.67 -7.42
N PRO A 67 -3.70 -1.95 -8.14
CA PRO A 67 -3.32 -1.40 -9.43
C PRO A 67 -2.22 -0.34 -9.24
N ILE A 68 -1.33 -0.23 -10.23
CA ILE A 68 -0.40 0.90 -10.37
C ILE A 68 -0.64 1.60 -11.71
N VAL A 69 -0.30 2.89 -11.78
CA VAL A 69 -0.53 3.70 -12.98
C VAL A 69 0.76 4.38 -13.42
N SER A 70 1.06 4.28 -14.73
CA SER A 70 2.14 5.01 -15.38
C SER A 70 1.67 5.55 -16.72
N GLY A 71 1.45 6.86 -16.81
CA GLY A 71 0.85 7.48 -18.00
C GLY A 71 -0.51 6.86 -18.33
N ASN A 72 -0.62 6.23 -19.50
CA ASN A 72 -1.82 5.56 -19.98
C ASN A 72 -1.83 4.04 -19.73
N HIS A 73 -1.03 3.54 -18.80
CA HIS A 73 -0.92 2.13 -18.44
C HIS A 73 -1.41 1.89 -17.02
N VAL A 74 -2.23 0.86 -16.83
CA VAL A 74 -2.63 0.33 -15.53
C VAL A 74 -2.17 -1.10 -15.42
N PHE A 75 -1.24 -1.36 -14.49
CA PHE A 75 -0.69 -2.71 -14.29
C PHE A 75 -1.24 -3.35 -13.02
N LEU A 76 -1.54 -4.65 -13.13
CA LEU A 76 -1.90 -5.48 -11.99
C LEU A 76 -1.59 -6.96 -12.27
N THR A 77 -1.45 -7.75 -11.21
CA THR A 77 -1.21 -9.19 -11.33
C THR A 77 -2.45 -9.99 -10.94
N SER A 78 -2.62 -11.15 -11.52
CA SER A 78 -3.70 -12.09 -11.21
C SER A 78 -3.22 -13.53 -11.35
N VAL A 79 -3.96 -14.46 -10.76
CA VAL A 79 -3.73 -15.89 -10.89
C VAL A 79 -4.98 -16.53 -11.46
N VAL A 80 -4.83 -17.16 -12.64
CA VAL A 80 -5.91 -17.75 -13.42
C VAL A 80 -5.83 -19.28 -13.33
N ASN A 81 -6.93 -19.93 -13.01
CA ASN A 81 -7.00 -21.39 -13.04
C ASN A 81 -6.92 -21.90 -14.49
N THR A 82 -6.02 -22.84 -14.77
CA THR A 82 -5.83 -23.38 -16.14
C THR A 82 -7.02 -24.21 -16.64
N THR A 83 -7.89 -24.70 -15.75
CA THR A 83 -9.11 -25.43 -16.13
C THR A 83 -10.25 -24.50 -16.51
N GLY A 84 -10.11 -23.18 -16.32
CA GLY A 84 -11.19 -22.21 -16.52
C GLY A 84 -12.29 -22.26 -15.45
N VAL A 85 -12.11 -23.10 -14.43
CA VAL A 85 -13.04 -23.17 -13.29
C VAL A 85 -12.41 -22.37 -12.15
N GLU A 86 -12.89 -21.16 -11.93
CA GLU A 86 -12.49 -20.38 -10.75
C GLU A 86 -13.11 -21.00 -9.49
N THR A 87 -12.32 -21.14 -8.44
CA THR A 87 -12.86 -21.57 -7.14
C THR A 87 -13.84 -20.50 -6.67
N PRO A 88 -15.09 -20.84 -6.34
CA PRO A 88 -16.06 -19.85 -5.87
C PRO A 88 -15.48 -19.08 -4.68
N ILE A 89 -15.53 -17.76 -4.77
CA ILE A 89 -15.11 -16.89 -3.70
C ILE A 89 -16.20 -16.91 -2.64
N LYS A 90 -15.84 -17.28 -1.42
CA LYS A 90 -16.80 -17.30 -0.32
C LYS A 90 -17.14 -15.87 0.11
N PRO A 91 -18.40 -15.54 0.38
CA PRO A 91 -18.75 -14.26 0.97
C PRO A 91 -18.03 -14.05 2.30
N LEU A 92 -17.64 -12.83 2.59
CA LEU A 92 -16.97 -12.45 3.84
C LEU A 92 -17.70 -12.86 5.11
N SER A 93 -19.03 -12.91 5.06
CA SER A 93 -19.86 -13.43 6.15
C SER A 93 -19.50 -14.85 6.59
N GLN A 94 -18.87 -15.64 5.70
CA GLN A 94 -18.37 -16.98 6.04
C GLN A 94 -16.99 -16.95 6.72
N TYR A 95 -16.22 -15.85 6.57
CA TYR A 95 -14.96 -15.65 7.29
C TYR A 95 -15.16 -14.98 8.65
N GLN A 96 -16.24 -14.25 8.84
CA GLN A 96 -16.51 -13.50 10.08
C GLN A 96 -16.81 -14.38 11.30
N SER A 97 -17.17 -15.64 11.11
CA SER A 97 -17.49 -16.55 12.22
C SER A 97 -16.26 -17.19 12.86
N ARG A 98 -15.07 -16.97 12.31
CA ARG A 98 -13.82 -17.57 12.81
C ARG A 98 -13.00 -16.50 13.52
N SER A 99 -12.74 -16.73 14.81
CA SER A 99 -11.78 -15.91 15.52
C SER A 99 -10.42 -16.09 14.87
N PHE A 100 -9.79 -15.00 14.44
CA PHE A 100 -8.40 -15.00 13.98
C PHE A 100 -7.40 -15.45 15.08
N ASP A 101 -7.88 -15.73 16.27
CA ASP A 101 -7.09 -16.02 17.48
C ASP A 101 -6.94 -17.52 17.78
N GLY A 102 -7.51 -18.39 16.94
CA GLY A 102 -7.37 -19.84 17.08
C GLY A 102 -6.27 -20.41 16.19
N PRO A 103 -5.77 -21.63 16.51
CA PRO A 103 -4.89 -22.35 15.60
C PRO A 103 -5.64 -22.57 14.27
N MET A 104 -4.99 -22.23 13.14
CA MET A 104 -5.56 -22.49 11.81
C MET A 104 -5.82 -23.98 11.66
N THR A 105 -7.01 -24.32 11.26
CA THR A 105 -7.36 -25.68 10.88
C THR A 105 -7.04 -25.88 9.40
N GLY A 106 -6.80 -27.10 8.96
CA GLY A 106 -6.62 -27.39 7.53
C GLY A 106 -7.80 -26.95 6.65
N ALA A 107 -8.95 -26.59 7.25
CA ALA A 107 -10.12 -26.03 6.57
C ALA A 107 -9.96 -24.56 6.17
N ASP A 108 -8.97 -23.85 6.71
CA ASP A 108 -8.69 -22.44 6.39
C ASP A 108 -7.64 -22.31 5.28
N LEU A 109 -7.08 -23.44 4.82
CA LEU A 109 -6.11 -23.52 3.74
C LEU A 109 -6.80 -23.95 2.45
N GLU A 110 -6.53 -23.22 1.38
CA GLU A 110 -6.90 -23.57 0.01
C GLU A 110 -5.70 -24.22 -0.67
N THR A 111 -5.88 -25.42 -1.21
CA THR A 111 -4.88 -26.12 -2.03
C THR A 111 -5.44 -26.23 -3.44
N PRO A 112 -4.80 -25.63 -4.45
CA PRO A 112 -5.24 -25.77 -5.83
C PRO A 112 -5.21 -27.24 -6.30
N SER A 113 -6.26 -27.67 -6.98
CA SER A 113 -6.36 -29.00 -7.57
C SER A 113 -5.82 -29.06 -9.01
N ALA A 114 -5.46 -27.93 -9.59
CA ALA A 114 -4.96 -27.79 -10.95
C ALA A 114 -3.87 -26.71 -11.01
N PRO A 115 -3.02 -26.71 -12.05
CA PRO A 115 -2.06 -25.66 -12.26
C PRO A 115 -2.72 -24.28 -12.37
N LEU A 116 -2.06 -23.28 -11.81
CA LEU A 116 -2.43 -21.88 -11.89
C LEU A 116 -1.45 -21.15 -12.81
N ARG A 117 -1.93 -20.14 -13.53
CA ARG A 117 -1.11 -19.21 -14.31
C ARG A 117 -1.04 -17.87 -13.61
N TRP A 118 0.14 -17.42 -13.29
CA TRP A 118 0.40 -16.04 -12.86
C TRP A 118 0.44 -15.15 -14.08
N VAL A 119 -0.34 -14.09 -14.06
CA VAL A 119 -0.52 -13.18 -15.21
C VAL A 119 -0.31 -11.74 -14.78
N LEU A 120 0.49 -11.01 -15.54
CA LEU A 120 0.58 -9.55 -15.51
C LEU A 120 -0.33 -9.01 -16.60
N TYR A 121 -1.20 -8.07 -16.24
CA TYR A 121 -2.07 -7.33 -17.16
C TYR A 121 -1.60 -5.89 -17.30
N ASP A 122 -1.67 -5.36 -18.50
CA ASP A 122 -1.67 -3.94 -18.82
C ASP A 122 -3.03 -3.57 -19.38
N VAL A 123 -3.69 -2.62 -18.72
CA VAL A 123 -5.00 -2.10 -19.10
C VAL A 123 -4.83 -0.65 -19.52
N ASP A 124 -5.41 -0.29 -20.65
CA ASP A 124 -5.42 1.08 -21.14
C ASP A 124 -6.20 1.97 -20.16
N PHE A 125 -5.54 3.00 -19.65
CA PHE A 125 -6.12 3.88 -18.64
C PHE A 125 -7.38 4.62 -19.14
N GLU A 126 -7.39 5.03 -20.42
CA GLU A 126 -8.51 5.83 -20.95
C GLU A 126 -9.72 4.95 -21.29
N THR A 127 -9.49 3.75 -21.84
CA THR A 127 -10.56 2.92 -22.40
C THR A 127 -10.95 1.72 -21.56
N GLY A 128 -10.10 1.29 -20.62
CA GLY A 128 -10.26 0.04 -19.88
C GLY A 128 -9.93 -1.21 -20.71
N ALA A 129 -9.49 -1.07 -21.95
CA ALA A 129 -9.15 -2.22 -22.79
C ALA A 129 -7.85 -2.88 -22.30
N VAL A 130 -7.84 -4.21 -22.22
CA VAL A 130 -6.60 -4.95 -21.96
C VAL A 130 -5.68 -4.80 -23.18
N ARG A 131 -4.56 -4.07 -23.04
CA ARG A 131 -3.54 -3.91 -24.07
C ARG A 131 -2.79 -5.20 -24.31
N TRP A 132 -2.37 -5.81 -23.22
CA TRP A 132 -1.71 -7.12 -23.23
C TRP A 132 -1.84 -7.83 -21.87
N ALA A 133 -1.64 -9.15 -21.93
CA ALA A 133 -1.52 -10.00 -20.76
C ALA A 133 -0.32 -10.93 -20.96
N ARG A 134 0.51 -11.08 -19.91
CA ARG A 134 1.70 -11.94 -19.96
C ARG A 134 1.65 -13.00 -18.89
N THR A 135 1.71 -14.26 -19.29
CA THR A 135 1.90 -15.37 -18.36
C THR A 135 3.32 -15.35 -17.83
N LEU A 136 3.48 -15.16 -16.55
CA LEU A 136 4.76 -15.11 -15.85
C LEU A 136 5.24 -16.51 -15.48
N HIS A 137 4.33 -17.36 -15.05
CA HIS A 137 4.59 -18.71 -14.58
C HIS A 137 3.34 -19.59 -14.64
N THR A 138 3.54 -20.90 -14.71
CA THR A 138 2.45 -21.88 -14.60
C THR A 138 2.92 -23.03 -13.72
N ALA A 139 2.24 -23.24 -12.61
CA ALA A 139 2.54 -24.33 -11.66
C ALA A 139 1.34 -24.62 -10.76
N THR A 140 1.39 -25.72 -10.03
CA THR A 140 0.48 -26.00 -8.91
C THR A 140 1.20 -25.58 -7.63
N PRO A 141 0.84 -24.43 -7.03
CA PRO A 141 1.48 -23.97 -5.79
C PRO A 141 1.03 -24.80 -4.58
N GLY A 142 1.77 -24.67 -3.48
CA GLY A 142 1.37 -25.18 -2.17
C GLY A 142 0.10 -24.51 -1.64
N ALA A 143 -0.39 -25.00 -0.50
CA ALA A 143 -1.54 -24.43 0.17
C ALA A 143 -1.29 -22.97 0.63
N LYS A 144 -2.34 -22.15 0.61
CA LYS A 144 -2.36 -20.80 1.20
C LYS A 144 -3.63 -20.59 2.01
N HIS A 145 -3.63 -19.57 2.85
CA HIS A 145 -4.86 -19.11 3.49
C HIS A 145 -5.91 -18.69 2.45
N GLU A 146 -7.15 -19.13 2.63
CA GLU A 146 -8.22 -18.91 1.67
C GLU A 146 -8.50 -17.42 1.36
N LYS A 147 -8.24 -16.50 2.32
CA LYS A 147 -8.39 -15.06 2.16
C LYS A 147 -7.29 -14.43 1.31
N ASN A 148 -6.08 -15.00 1.28
CA ASN A 148 -4.99 -14.49 0.46
C ASN A 148 -5.16 -14.93 -1.01
N SER A 149 -4.41 -14.32 -1.90
CA SER A 149 -4.22 -14.77 -3.28
C SER A 149 -2.76 -15.16 -3.52
N TYR A 150 -2.46 -15.85 -4.61
CA TYR A 150 -1.07 -16.10 -5.03
C TYR A 150 -0.49 -14.92 -5.82
N ALA A 151 -1.21 -13.79 -5.89
CA ALA A 151 -0.82 -12.54 -6.55
C ALA A 151 -1.31 -11.35 -5.70
N SER A 152 -0.75 -11.21 -4.51
CA SER A 152 -1.07 -10.13 -3.56
C SER A 152 -0.04 -9.02 -3.60
N GLU A 153 1.17 -9.30 -4.07
CA GLU A 153 2.24 -8.33 -4.26
C GLU A 153 1.86 -7.34 -5.37
N THR A 154 2.00 -6.06 -5.10
CA THR A 154 1.73 -4.97 -6.05
C THR A 154 2.95 -4.74 -6.94
N PRO A 155 2.81 -4.65 -8.27
CA PRO A 155 3.89 -4.26 -9.15
C PRO A 155 4.46 -2.88 -8.82
N ALA A 156 5.66 -2.58 -9.35
CA ALA A 156 6.25 -1.24 -9.31
C ALA A 156 6.69 -0.82 -10.72
N THR A 157 6.81 0.49 -10.97
CA THR A 157 7.28 1.03 -12.26
C THR A 157 8.18 2.24 -12.05
N ASP A 158 9.18 2.37 -12.92
CA ASP A 158 10.04 3.56 -13.05
C ASP A 158 9.53 4.53 -14.16
N GLY A 159 8.43 4.18 -14.81
CA GLY A 159 7.87 4.93 -15.95
C GLY A 159 8.33 4.42 -17.32
N GLU A 160 9.36 3.59 -17.38
CA GLU A 160 9.88 2.94 -18.60
C GLU A 160 9.67 1.42 -18.54
N ARG A 161 9.65 0.84 -17.36
CA ARG A 161 9.53 -0.60 -17.11
C ARG A 161 8.50 -0.86 -16.02
N VAL A 162 7.94 -2.06 -16.04
CA VAL A 162 7.14 -2.60 -14.94
C VAL A 162 7.86 -3.78 -14.30
N TYR A 163 7.96 -3.76 -12.99
CA TYR A 163 8.61 -4.78 -12.17
C TYR A 163 7.57 -5.54 -11.38
N VAL A 164 7.66 -6.86 -11.42
CA VAL A 164 6.74 -7.75 -10.72
C VAL A 164 7.53 -8.68 -9.82
N TYR A 165 7.24 -8.67 -8.55
CA TYR A 165 7.68 -9.69 -7.61
C TYR A 165 6.50 -10.58 -7.24
N LEU A 166 6.73 -11.87 -7.25
CA LEU A 166 5.79 -12.88 -6.78
C LEU A 166 6.57 -13.86 -5.90
N GLY A 167 6.23 -13.91 -4.63
CA GLY A 167 6.96 -14.71 -3.63
C GLY A 167 7.00 -16.20 -3.91
N TYR A 168 6.17 -16.68 -4.84
CA TYR A 168 6.14 -18.08 -5.29
C TYR A 168 6.96 -18.34 -6.54
N VAL A 169 7.46 -17.31 -7.23
CA VAL A 169 8.02 -17.44 -8.59
C VAL A 169 9.32 -16.68 -8.79
N GLY A 170 9.41 -15.47 -8.25
CA GLY A 170 10.56 -14.61 -8.43
C GLY A 170 10.24 -13.19 -8.89
N LEU A 171 11.24 -12.56 -9.47
CA LEU A 171 11.25 -11.16 -9.86
C LEU A 171 11.36 -11.03 -11.38
N PHE A 172 10.53 -10.17 -11.97
CA PHE A 172 10.45 -9.95 -13.41
C PHE A 172 10.53 -8.47 -13.74
N ALA A 173 11.05 -8.14 -14.94
CA ALA A 173 10.87 -6.84 -15.55
C ALA A 173 10.35 -6.98 -16.98
N PHE A 174 9.48 -6.06 -17.35
CA PHE A 174 8.93 -5.90 -18.70
C PHE A 174 9.08 -4.44 -19.14
N ASP A 175 9.22 -4.21 -20.45
CA ASP A 175 8.94 -2.89 -21.02
C ASP A 175 7.42 -2.62 -21.01
N LEU A 176 7.02 -1.40 -21.35
CA LEU A 176 5.60 -1.03 -21.35
C LEU A 176 4.80 -1.71 -22.48
N ASP A 177 5.46 -2.25 -23.50
CA ASP A 177 4.83 -3.05 -24.56
C ASP A 177 4.67 -4.53 -24.16
N GLY A 178 5.11 -4.89 -22.95
CA GLY A 178 5.00 -6.23 -22.39
C GLY A 178 6.07 -7.21 -22.91
N THR A 179 7.20 -6.73 -23.41
CA THR A 179 8.37 -7.56 -23.69
C THR A 179 9.09 -7.86 -22.38
N GLN A 180 9.30 -9.12 -22.05
CA GLN A 180 10.08 -9.49 -20.88
C GLN A 180 11.55 -9.12 -21.10
N LEU A 181 12.09 -8.28 -20.21
CA LEU A 181 13.49 -7.85 -20.26
C LEU A 181 14.40 -8.83 -19.52
N TRP A 182 13.98 -9.24 -18.33
CA TRP A 182 14.69 -10.23 -17.52
C TRP A 182 13.75 -10.93 -16.52
N HIS A 183 14.24 -12.05 -15.97
CA HIS A 183 13.60 -12.81 -14.90
C HIS A 183 14.67 -13.33 -13.95
N THR A 184 14.53 -13.06 -12.67
CA THR A 184 15.35 -13.60 -11.60
C THR A 184 14.48 -14.58 -10.79
N PRO A 185 14.64 -15.90 -11.00
CA PRO A 185 13.83 -16.90 -10.32
C PRO A 185 14.15 -16.93 -8.83
N MET A 186 13.11 -17.17 -8.02
CA MET A 186 13.22 -17.36 -6.57
C MET A 186 12.36 -18.56 -6.17
N ASP A 187 12.84 -19.33 -5.23
CA ASP A 187 12.08 -20.44 -4.66
C ASP A 187 10.93 -19.91 -3.80
N ALA A 188 9.80 -20.60 -3.87
CA ALA A 188 8.70 -20.37 -2.95
C ALA A 188 9.15 -20.63 -1.52
N ARG A 189 8.74 -19.76 -0.59
CA ARG A 189 9.11 -19.85 0.82
C ARG A 189 7.88 -20.14 1.67
N GLU A 190 8.08 -20.92 2.72
CA GLU A 190 7.03 -21.17 3.70
C GLU A 190 6.77 -19.92 4.54
N MET A 191 5.52 -19.49 4.54
CA MET A 191 5.04 -18.37 5.36
C MET A 191 4.31 -18.90 6.59
N ARG A 192 4.36 -18.14 7.67
CA ARG A 192 3.64 -18.45 8.91
C ARG A 192 2.21 -18.90 8.61
N GLN A 193 1.83 -20.07 9.09
CA GLN A 193 0.50 -20.65 8.94
C GLN A 193 -0.02 -20.72 7.49
N GLY A 194 0.86 -20.75 6.50
CA GLY A 194 0.44 -20.76 5.09
C GLY A 194 -0.26 -19.49 4.61
N TRP A 195 -0.05 -18.34 5.26
CA TRP A 195 -0.75 -17.11 4.88
C TRP A 195 -0.35 -16.52 3.53
N GLY A 196 0.69 -17.05 2.90
CA GLY A 196 1.19 -16.58 1.62
C GLY A 196 1.98 -15.27 1.73
N THR A 197 2.42 -14.74 0.60
CA THR A 197 3.27 -13.56 0.50
C THR A 197 2.47 -12.31 0.11
N ALA A 198 2.98 -11.10 0.38
CA ALA A 198 2.36 -9.83 -0.02
C ALA A 198 3.32 -8.63 -0.02
N SER A 199 4.57 -8.78 0.46
CA SER A 199 5.55 -7.69 0.39
C SER A 199 5.82 -7.32 -1.07
N SER A 200 5.71 -6.05 -1.43
CA SER A 200 5.83 -5.56 -2.79
C SER A 200 7.23 -5.02 -3.07
N PRO A 201 7.71 -5.02 -4.32
CA PRO A 201 8.97 -4.39 -4.68
C PRO A 201 8.83 -2.86 -4.69
N VAL A 202 9.94 -2.16 -4.48
CA VAL A 202 10.02 -0.69 -4.56
C VAL A 202 11.20 -0.30 -5.43
N VAL A 203 10.97 0.62 -6.37
CA VAL A 203 11.99 1.14 -7.27
C VAL A 203 12.50 2.49 -6.77
N HIS A 204 13.83 2.67 -6.80
CA HIS A 204 14.46 3.96 -6.61
C HIS A 204 15.76 4.04 -7.43
N GLY A 205 15.83 4.98 -8.37
CA GLY A 205 16.95 5.09 -9.30
C GLY A 205 17.16 3.82 -10.13
N ASP A 206 18.36 3.30 -10.12
CA ASP A 206 18.76 2.08 -10.82
C ASP A 206 18.60 0.79 -9.98
N ARG A 207 17.86 0.86 -8.87
CA ARG A 207 17.70 -0.24 -7.92
C ARG A 207 16.23 -0.60 -7.69
N LEU A 208 15.99 -1.89 -7.55
CA LEU A 208 14.75 -2.48 -7.10
C LEU A 208 14.98 -3.14 -5.72
N TYR A 209 14.27 -2.69 -4.70
CA TYR A 209 14.42 -3.16 -3.32
C TYR A 209 13.30 -4.12 -2.96
N LEU A 210 13.65 -5.18 -2.25
CA LEU A 210 12.76 -6.26 -1.86
C LEU A 210 13.04 -6.71 -0.44
N VAL A 211 11.97 -7.05 0.28
CA VAL A 211 12.02 -7.80 1.53
C VAL A 211 11.26 -9.11 1.31
N ASN A 212 11.90 -10.21 1.65
CA ASN A 212 11.30 -11.54 1.66
C ASN A 212 11.59 -12.18 3.03
N ASP A 213 10.67 -11.97 3.96
CA ASP A 213 10.75 -12.56 5.30
C ASP A 213 9.82 -13.77 5.39
N SER A 214 10.37 -14.92 5.76
CA SER A 214 9.70 -16.23 5.74
C SER A 214 10.08 -17.07 6.96
N LEU A 215 9.55 -18.27 7.06
CA LEU A 215 9.95 -19.22 8.13
C LEU A 215 11.29 -19.91 7.87
N GLU A 216 11.78 -19.87 6.62
CA GLU A 216 13.00 -20.58 6.20
C GLU A 216 14.21 -19.67 6.19
N GLN A 217 14.15 -18.59 5.41
CA GLN A 217 15.24 -17.64 5.26
C GLN A 217 14.70 -16.26 4.93
N SER A 218 14.89 -15.32 5.83
CA SER A 218 14.48 -13.94 5.67
C SER A 218 15.64 -13.10 5.16
N PHE A 219 15.35 -12.19 4.21
CA PHE A 219 16.34 -11.29 3.65
C PHE A 219 15.75 -9.97 3.17
N ALA A 220 16.59 -8.95 3.10
CA ALA A 220 16.40 -7.74 2.29
C ALA A 220 17.45 -7.73 1.17
N ALA A 221 17.06 -7.30 -0.03
CA ALA A 221 17.97 -7.28 -1.16
C ALA A 221 17.69 -6.10 -2.09
N ALA A 222 18.70 -5.69 -2.85
CA ALA A 222 18.57 -4.81 -3.99
C ALA A 222 19.00 -5.51 -5.27
N TYR A 223 18.26 -5.23 -6.34
CA TYR A 223 18.52 -5.74 -7.68
C TYR A 223 18.71 -4.58 -8.65
N ASP A 224 19.56 -4.76 -9.63
CA ASP A 224 19.76 -3.81 -10.72
C ASP A 224 18.53 -3.79 -11.63
N THR A 225 17.96 -2.63 -11.88
CA THR A 225 16.71 -2.48 -12.66
C THR A 225 16.86 -2.86 -14.13
N ALA A 226 18.05 -2.76 -14.71
CA ALA A 226 18.29 -3.06 -16.11
C ALA A 226 18.52 -4.56 -16.38
N THR A 227 19.08 -5.28 -15.40
CA THR A 227 19.55 -6.65 -15.58
C THR A 227 18.88 -7.70 -14.69
N GLY A 228 18.24 -7.26 -13.57
CA GLY A 228 17.72 -8.15 -12.54
C GLY A 228 18.79 -8.84 -11.70
N SER A 229 20.07 -8.45 -11.85
CA SER A 229 21.16 -8.99 -11.06
C SER A 229 21.09 -8.50 -9.61
N GLU A 230 21.33 -9.39 -8.66
CA GLU A 230 21.42 -9.01 -7.26
C GLU A 230 22.64 -8.10 -7.03
N VAL A 231 22.43 -6.92 -6.45
CA VAL A 231 23.46 -5.95 -6.12
C VAL A 231 23.98 -6.19 -4.70
N TRP A 232 23.06 -6.40 -3.78
CA TRP A 232 23.38 -6.80 -2.41
C TRP A 232 22.22 -7.60 -1.80
N ARG A 233 22.55 -8.43 -0.82
CA ARG A 233 21.61 -9.16 0.02
C ARG A 233 22.06 -9.11 1.47
N ILE A 234 21.10 -8.99 2.37
CA ILE A 234 21.31 -9.00 3.81
C ILE A 234 20.36 -10.02 4.40
N ASP A 235 20.89 -11.03 5.07
CA ASP A 235 20.10 -11.98 5.84
C ASP A 235 19.48 -11.26 7.05
N ARG A 236 18.23 -11.57 7.33
CA ARG A 236 17.44 -10.99 8.41
C ARG A 236 17.02 -12.05 9.41
N ALA A 237 17.08 -11.72 10.69
CA ALA A 237 16.57 -12.56 11.76
C ALA A 237 15.09 -12.23 12.04
N GLU A 238 14.27 -12.25 10.98
CA GLU A 238 12.85 -11.94 11.07
C GLU A 238 12.01 -13.20 10.83
N ALA A 239 10.85 -13.29 11.47
CA ALA A 239 9.81 -14.24 11.08
C ALA A 239 9.04 -13.70 9.86
N SER A 240 8.05 -14.47 9.38
CA SER A 240 7.21 -14.04 8.25
C SER A 240 6.66 -12.64 8.45
N ASN A 241 6.85 -11.81 7.43
CA ASN A 241 6.47 -10.41 7.38
C ASN A 241 5.89 -10.08 6.00
N TRP A 242 4.96 -9.14 5.94
CA TRP A 242 4.22 -8.78 4.73
C TRP A 242 4.39 -7.30 4.34
N SER A 243 5.15 -6.54 5.13
CA SER A 243 5.39 -5.13 4.88
C SER A 243 6.28 -4.90 3.67
N THR A 244 5.90 -3.94 2.85
CA THR A 244 6.70 -3.44 1.74
C THR A 244 7.84 -2.57 2.28
N PRO A 245 9.09 -2.68 1.79
CA PRO A 245 10.17 -1.78 2.15
C PRO A 245 9.83 -0.34 1.74
N PHE A 246 10.41 0.64 2.41
CA PHE A 246 10.14 2.06 2.15
C PHE A 246 11.43 2.82 1.87
N ILE A 247 11.45 3.60 0.79
CA ILE A 247 12.56 4.52 0.50
C ILE A 247 12.27 5.85 1.17
N TRP A 248 13.08 6.18 2.15
CA TRP A 248 12.97 7.43 2.89
C TRP A 248 13.98 8.44 2.40
N GLU A 249 13.56 9.28 1.46
CA GLU A 249 14.30 10.47 1.09
C GLU A 249 14.07 11.54 2.17
N ASN A 250 15.12 11.94 2.84
CA ASN A 250 15.07 12.94 3.90
C ASN A 250 16.18 13.97 3.75
N ASN A 251 16.19 15.00 4.60
CA ASN A 251 17.14 16.10 4.52
C ASN A 251 18.59 15.73 4.90
N VAL A 252 18.84 14.52 5.36
CA VAL A 252 20.18 14.02 5.74
C VAL A 252 20.71 13.05 4.68
N ARG A 253 19.86 12.10 4.23
CA ARG A 253 20.24 11.04 3.28
C ARG A 253 19.01 10.30 2.77
N THR A 254 19.19 9.43 1.77
CA THR A 254 18.19 8.46 1.35
C THR A 254 18.43 7.12 2.03
N GLU A 255 17.39 6.49 2.54
CA GLU A 255 17.44 5.27 3.34
C GLU A 255 16.45 4.22 2.83
N VAL A 256 16.82 2.96 2.93
CA VAL A 256 15.92 1.80 2.76
C VAL A 256 15.46 1.36 4.14
N VAL A 257 14.20 1.60 4.46
CA VAL A 257 13.62 1.21 5.75
C VAL A 257 12.84 -0.08 5.58
N THR A 258 13.18 -1.07 6.40
CA THR A 258 12.52 -2.37 6.46
C THR A 258 11.95 -2.59 7.85
N THR A 259 10.78 -3.19 7.89
CA THR A 259 10.09 -3.52 9.14
C THR A 259 9.85 -5.02 9.22
N GLY A 260 9.73 -5.53 10.41
CA GLY A 260 9.49 -6.96 10.66
C GLY A 260 8.99 -7.21 12.08
N SER A 261 8.77 -8.46 12.42
CA SER A 261 8.30 -8.88 13.74
C SER A 261 9.36 -8.65 14.84
N GLY A 262 10.64 -8.75 14.50
CA GLY A 262 11.76 -8.50 15.41
C GLY A 262 12.05 -7.01 15.57
N GLY A 263 11.79 -6.19 14.55
CA GLY A 263 12.06 -4.76 14.66
C GLY A 263 12.09 -4.02 13.34
N VAL A 264 12.61 -2.81 13.41
CA VAL A 264 12.83 -1.92 12.26
C VAL A 264 14.32 -1.83 12.00
N ARG A 265 14.70 -1.84 10.73
CA ARG A 265 16.10 -1.66 10.30
C ARG A 265 16.12 -0.69 9.13
N SER A 266 17.06 0.26 9.19
CA SER A 266 17.35 1.18 8.10
C SER A 266 18.76 0.92 7.56
N TYR A 267 18.86 0.99 6.24
CA TYR A 267 20.10 0.81 5.49
C TYR A 267 20.31 1.99 4.53
N ASP A 268 21.56 2.24 4.13
CA ASP A 268 21.80 3.08 2.97
C ASP A 268 21.43 2.32 1.67
N LEU A 269 21.52 3.00 0.53
CA LEU A 269 21.17 2.40 -0.76
C LEU A 269 22.12 1.25 -1.17
N ASP A 270 23.28 1.14 -0.55
CA ASP A 270 24.28 0.09 -0.74
C ASP A 270 24.16 -1.06 0.28
N GLY A 271 23.14 -1.04 1.14
CA GLY A 271 22.85 -2.09 2.10
C GLY A 271 23.61 -2.00 3.42
N ARG A 272 24.30 -0.90 3.71
CA ARG A 272 24.97 -0.74 5.01
C ARG A 272 23.95 -0.35 6.07
N TYR A 273 23.98 -1.04 7.21
CA TYR A 273 23.13 -0.72 8.35
C TYR A 273 23.37 0.70 8.86
N LEU A 274 22.29 1.44 9.09
CA LEU A 274 22.31 2.79 9.61
C LEU A 274 21.78 2.89 11.04
N TRP A 275 20.56 2.40 11.26
CA TRP A 275 19.90 2.41 12.57
C TRP A 275 18.79 1.35 12.62
N GLY A 276 18.37 1.06 13.84
CA GLY A 276 17.21 0.20 14.05
C GLY A 276 16.74 0.22 15.51
N PHE A 277 15.66 -0.48 15.75
CA PHE A 277 15.10 -0.72 17.08
C PHE A 277 14.21 -1.96 17.05
N GLU A 278 13.89 -2.46 18.22
CA GLU A 278 13.03 -3.62 18.44
C GLU A 278 11.71 -3.22 19.11
N GLY A 279 10.80 -4.17 19.32
CA GLY A 279 9.54 -3.92 20.01
C GLY A 279 8.35 -3.71 19.10
N MET A 280 8.38 -4.31 17.91
CA MET A 280 7.25 -4.37 17.00
C MET A 280 6.24 -5.45 17.44
N SER A 281 5.06 -5.46 16.82
CA SER A 281 4.07 -6.53 16.95
C SER A 281 4.59 -7.82 16.31
N SER A 282 4.11 -8.98 16.76
CA SER A 282 4.56 -10.30 16.29
C SER A 282 4.26 -10.58 14.82
N ILE A 283 3.38 -9.80 14.20
CA ILE A 283 3.05 -9.83 12.77
C ILE A 283 3.02 -8.41 12.27
N HIS A 284 3.76 -8.17 11.18
CA HIS A 284 3.86 -6.84 10.59
C HIS A 284 3.40 -6.87 9.13
N VAL A 285 2.46 -5.99 8.78
CA VAL A 285 1.87 -5.88 7.43
C VAL A 285 1.96 -4.44 6.92
N ALA A 286 1.70 -3.48 7.79
CA ALA A 286 1.63 -2.07 7.42
C ALA A 286 2.96 -1.53 6.88
N THR A 287 2.89 -0.75 5.80
CA THR A 287 4.05 -0.13 5.16
C THR A 287 4.38 1.22 5.80
N PRO A 288 5.66 1.54 6.07
CA PRO A 288 6.08 2.86 6.50
C PRO A 288 5.76 3.95 5.48
N PHE A 289 5.68 5.19 5.92
CA PHE A 289 5.49 6.36 5.06
C PHE A 289 6.05 7.61 5.73
N THR A 290 6.17 8.70 4.97
CA THR A 290 6.75 9.98 5.46
C THR A 290 5.80 11.15 5.28
N ARG A 291 5.82 12.06 6.26
CA ARG A 291 5.17 13.38 6.22
C ARG A 291 5.80 14.30 7.26
N HIS A 292 5.79 15.61 7.01
CA HIS A 292 6.35 16.63 7.93
C HIS A 292 7.81 16.40 8.32
N GLY A 293 8.62 15.76 7.45
CA GLY A 293 9.99 15.39 7.76
C GLY A 293 10.15 14.24 8.75
N LEU A 294 9.04 13.56 9.11
CA LEU A 294 9.01 12.39 9.98
C LEU A 294 8.70 11.13 9.19
N LEU A 295 9.31 10.03 9.61
CA LEU A 295 8.97 8.68 9.19
C LEU A 295 7.97 8.08 10.18
N TYR A 296 6.86 7.58 9.68
CA TYR A 296 5.82 6.91 10.47
C TYR A 296 5.87 5.42 10.23
N ILE A 297 5.87 4.67 11.32
CA ILE A 297 5.90 3.20 11.32
C ILE A 297 4.78 2.74 12.24
N ASN A 298 3.91 1.87 11.77
CA ASN A 298 2.89 1.25 12.62
C ASN A 298 2.91 -0.28 12.46
N SER A 299 2.60 -0.97 13.55
CA SER A 299 2.54 -2.43 13.62
C SER A 299 1.46 -2.86 14.60
N GLY A 300 0.65 -3.84 14.25
CA GLY A 300 -0.48 -4.15 15.13
C GLY A 300 -1.20 -5.45 14.83
N TYR A 301 -0.65 -6.60 15.19
CA TYR A 301 -1.43 -7.83 15.18
C TYR A 301 -2.51 -7.82 16.27
N THR A 302 -3.72 -8.26 15.93
CA THR A 302 -4.89 -8.13 16.80
C THR A 302 -4.79 -8.91 18.12
N ALA A 303 -4.00 -10.00 18.14
CA ALA A 303 -3.77 -10.79 19.35
C ALA A 303 -2.67 -10.21 20.26
N ASP A 304 -1.90 -9.23 19.79
CA ASP A 304 -0.83 -8.63 20.58
C ASP A 304 -1.32 -7.48 21.43
N SER A 305 -0.79 -7.37 22.65
CA SER A 305 -0.99 -6.20 23.50
C SER A 305 -0.14 -5.01 23.02
N ASN A 306 1.03 -5.27 22.45
CA ASN A 306 1.92 -4.26 21.87
C ASN A 306 1.61 -4.07 20.39
N ARG A 307 1.01 -2.94 20.06
CA ARG A 307 0.65 -2.53 18.68
C ARG A 307 1.12 -1.11 18.46
N PRO A 308 2.44 -0.92 18.27
CA PRO A 308 3.03 0.40 18.33
C PRO A 308 2.85 1.20 17.04
N VAL A 309 2.84 2.52 17.24
CA VAL A 309 3.10 3.53 16.21
C VAL A 309 4.29 4.37 16.65
N TYR A 310 5.19 4.66 15.73
CA TYR A 310 6.36 5.52 15.94
C TYR A 310 6.41 6.63 14.91
N ALA A 311 6.82 7.83 15.34
CA ALA A 311 7.21 8.93 14.47
C ALA A 311 8.70 9.22 14.70
N ILE A 312 9.51 9.08 13.65
CA ILE A 312 10.98 9.12 13.72
C ILE A 312 11.50 10.27 12.88
N ARG A 313 12.44 11.07 13.43
CA ARG A 313 13.13 12.12 12.69
C ARG A 313 14.34 11.58 11.94
N SER A 314 14.74 12.27 10.88
CA SER A 314 15.94 11.98 10.11
C SER A 314 17.23 12.11 10.93
N GLY A 315 18.30 11.46 10.44
CA GLY A 315 19.62 11.50 11.07
C GLY A 315 19.84 10.45 12.16
N ALA A 316 18.90 9.54 12.38
CA ALA A 316 19.03 8.42 13.31
C ALA A 316 20.27 7.56 13.01
N ALA A 317 20.94 7.03 14.03
CA ALA A 317 22.12 6.18 13.90
C ALA A 317 22.20 5.17 15.05
N GLY A 318 22.61 3.94 14.73
CA GLY A 318 22.77 2.86 15.70
C GLY A 318 21.44 2.36 16.28
N ASP A 319 21.44 1.95 17.54
CA ASP A 319 20.23 1.53 18.24
C ASP A 319 19.46 2.75 18.77
N ILE A 320 18.22 2.91 18.29
CA ILE A 320 17.32 3.98 18.73
C ILE A 320 16.14 3.46 19.55
N SER A 321 16.27 2.28 20.13
CA SER A 321 15.24 1.69 21.00
C SER A 321 14.86 2.64 22.14
N LEU A 322 13.58 2.66 22.47
CA LEU A 322 13.09 3.46 23.59
C LEU A 322 13.45 2.81 24.92
N PRO A 323 13.93 3.58 25.91
CA PRO A 323 13.98 3.09 27.28
C PRO A 323 12.61 2.63 27.77
N ILE A 324 12.60 1.64 28.66
CA ILE A 324 11.36 1.11 29.26
C ILE A 324 10.52 2.26 29.86
N GLY A 325 9.27 2.35 29.44
CA GLY A 325 8.34 3.39 29.94
C GLY A 325 8.46 4.75 29.23
N SER A 326 9.43 4.92 28.30
CA SER A 326 9.57 6.14 27.52
C SER A 326 8.74 6.04 26.23
N THR A 327 8.22 7.19 25.78
CA THR A 327 7.49 7.32 24.50
C THR A 327 8.26 8.15 23.47
N SER A 328 9.45 8.66 23.82
CA SER A 328 10.31 9.45 22.95
C SER A 328 11.78 9.38 23.37
N ASN A 329 12.67 9.72 22.45
CA ASN A 329 14.10 9.93 22.64
C ASN A 329 14.61 10.97 21.62
N ASP A 330 15.93 11.06 21.41
CA ASP A 330 16.51 12.02 20.46
C ASP A 330 16.01 11.82 19.01
N TYR A 331 15.64 10.61 18.62
CA TYR A 331 15.20 10.27 17.26
C TYR A 331 13.73 9.90 17.16
N VAL A 332 13.18 9.21 18.15
CA VAL A 332 11.75 8.92 18.23
C VAL A 332 11.07 10.14 18.82
N VAL A 333 10.34 10.89 17.99
CA VAL A 333 9.64 12.12 18.39
C VAL A 333 8.49 11.80 19.31
N TRP A 334 7.72 10.78 18.94
CA TRP A 334 6.66 10.20 19.77
C TRP A 334 6.41 8.75 19.40
N SER A 335 5.89 7.99 20.32
CA SER A 335 5.38 6.65 20.10
C SER A 335 4.14 6.39 20.94
N ASN A 336 3.31 5.46 20.47
CA ASN A 336 2.17 4.96 21.23
C ASN A 336 2.06 3.44 21.04
N PRO A 337 2.08 2.64 22.12
CA PRO A 337 2.17 1.18 22.04
C PRO A 337 0.84 0.49 21.72
N THR A 338 -0.27 1.22 21.49
CA THR A 338 -1.62 0.62 21.36
C THR A 338 -2.41 1.09 20.12
N LEU A 339 -1.80 1.88 19.24
CA LEU A 339 -2.48 2.50 18.11
C LEU A 339 -2.37 1.73 16.79
N GLY A 340 -1.41 0.83 16.65
CA GLY A 340 -1.10 0.16 15.39
C GLY A 340 -2.26 -0.67 14.86
N SER A 341 -2.51 -0.55 13.56
CA SER A 341 -3.41 -1.40 12.79
C SER A 341 -2.71 -2.69 12.35
N TYR A 342 -3.49 -3.71 12.06
CA TYR A 342 -2.97 -5.00 11.58
C TYR A 342 -2.70 -4.95 10.06
N ASN A 343 -3.76 -4.98 9.23
CA ASN A 343 -3.62 -4.97 7.77
C ASN A 343 -3.50 -3.56 7.17
N PRO A 344 -4.41 -2.61 7.46
CA PRO A 344 -4.33 -1.30 6.83
C PRO A 344 -3.10 -0.53 7.28
N SER A 345 -2.35 0.06 6.36
CA SER A 345 -1.32 1.05 6.70
C SER A 345 -1.97 2.37 7.09
N ALA A 346 -1.43 3.04 8.10
CA ALA A 346 -1.89 4.38 8.48
C ALA A 346 -1.53 5.43 7.41
N LEU A 347 -2.06 6.65 7.54
CA LEU A 347 -1.67 7.78 6.70
C LEU A 347 -1.62 9.08 7.51
N VAL A 348 -0.93 10.09 6.99
CA VAL A 348 -0.98 11.48 7.48
C VAL A 348 -1.55 12.36 6.38
N TYR A 349 -2.64 13.05 6.69
CA TYR A 349 -3.25 14.05 5.80
C TYR A 349 -3.50 15.37 6.55
N GLY A 350 -3.03 16.47 5.98
CA GLY A 350 -2.91 17.71 6.75
C GLY A 350 -1.94 17.53 7.92
N ASP A 351 -2.32 17.95 9.10
CA ASP A 351 -1.55 17.82 10.34
C ASP A 351 -1.94 16.56 11.17
N TYR A 352 -2.77 15.67 10.62
CA TYR A 352 -3.37 14.57 11.38
C TYR A 352 -2.88 13.20 10.89
N HIS A 353 -2.52 12.34 11.85
CA HIS A 353 -2.23 10.93 11.65
C HIS A 353 -3.49 10.10 11.89
N TYR A 354 -3.90 9.35 10.88
CA TYR A 354 -5.08 8.50 10.90
C TYR A 354 -4.68 7.03 10.90
N THR A 355 -5.14 6.29 11.89
CA THR A 355 -5.03 4.83 11.96
C THR A 355 -6.41 4.20 11.81
N LEU A 356 -6.59 3.39 10.78
CA LEU A 356 -7.79 2.58 10.57
C LEU A 356 -7.52 1.16 11.08
N LEU A 357 -8.23 0.74 12.11
CA LEU A 357 -8.17 -0.63 12.59
C LEU A 357 -9.04 -1.54 11.73
N ASP A 358 -8.67 -2.80 11.63
CA ASP A 358 -9.29 -3.82 10.77
C ASP A 358 -10.81 -3.98 10.97
N ARG A 359 -11.32 -3.62 12.13
CA ARG A 359 -12.77 -3.68 12.45
C ARG A 359 -13.50 -2.34 12.27
N GLY A 360 -12.96 -1.46 11.43
CA GLY A 360 -13.59 -0.18 11.10
C GLY A 360 -13.62 0.82 12.25
N ILE A 361 -12.56 0.89 13.02
CA ILE A 361 -12.32 1.93 14.01
C ILE A 361 -11.26 2.89 13.46
N LEU A 362 -11.61 4.16 13.33
CA LEU A 362 -10.67 5.23 12.97
C LEU A 362 -10.18 5.92 14.25
N ILE A 363 -8.89 6.22 14.28
CA ILE A 363 -8.23 6.93 15.39
C ILE A 363 -7.44 8.09 14.77
N CYS A 364 -7.49 9.25 15.39
CA CYS A 364 -6.82 10.45 14.90
C CYS A 364 -5.92 11.06 15.99
N HIS A 365 -4.68 11.32 15.59
CA HIS A 365 -3.66 11.96 16.42
C HIS A 365 -3.05 13.14 15.67
N ASP A 366 -2.54 14.12 16.40
CA ASP A 366 -1.64 15.12 15.84
C ASP A 366 -0.38 14.42 15.32
N ALA A 367 -0.07 14.60 14.05
CA ALA A 367 1.00 13.88 13.40
C ALA A 367 2.39 14.21 13.97
N LYS A 368 2.61 15.44 14.43
CA LYS A 368 3.91 15.92 14.91
C LYS A 368 4.18 15.59 16.38
N THR A 369 3.12 15.48 17.18
CA THR A 369 3.23 15.32 18.65
C THR A 369 2.70 13.99 19.16
N GLY A 370 1.88 13.28 18.40
CA GLY A 370 1.19 12.07 18.83
C GLY A 370 0.03 12.32 19.82
N ALA A 371 -0.35 13.57 20.06
CA ALA A 371 -1.48 13.89 20.91
C ALA A 371 -2.80 13.41 20.30
N GLU A 372 -3.68 12.80 21.11
CA GLU A 372 -5.00 12.39 20.64
C GLU A 372 -5.81 13.64 20.24
N VAL A 373 -6.38 13.59 19.02
CA VAL A 373 -7.25 14.67 18.49
C VAL A 373 -8.71 14.36 18.77
N TYR A 374 -9.13 13.14 18.46
CA TYR A 374 -10.42 12.62 18.88
C TYR A 374 -10.32 11.12 19.21
N PRO A 375 -11.19 10.63 20.13
CA PRO A 375 -11.15 9.23 20.53
C PRO A 375 -11.57 8.31 19.39
N ARG A 376 -11.45 7.00 19.62
CA ARG A 376 -11.83 5.96 18.66
C ARG A 376 -13.24 6.15 18.11
N GLN A 377 -13.36 6.27 16.81
CA GLN A 377 -14.63 6.44 16.09
C GLN A 377 -14.94 5.22 15.25
N ARG A 378 -16.17 4.76 15.29
CA ARG A 378 -16.63 3.66 14.45
C ARG A 378 -17.03 4.20 13.07
N VAL A 379 -16.32 3.74 12.04
CA VAL A 379 -16.57 4.10 10.64
C VAL A 379 -17.75 3.33 10.06
N SER A 380 -17.82 2.02 10.34
CA SER A 380 -18.85 1.12 9.79
C SER A 380 -19.69 0.49 10.90
N ARG A 381 -20.92 0.12 10.57
CA ARG A 381 -21.81 -0.66 11.45
C ARG A 381 -21.84 -2.12 10.97
N GLY A 382 -21.98 -3.07 11.89
CA GLY A 382 -22.30 -4.46 11.53
C GLY A 382 -21.13 -5.43 11.32
N GLY A 383 -19.93 -5.14 11.84
CA GLY A 383 -18.81 -6.11 11.84
C GLY A 383 -18.01 -6.17 10.54
N THR A 384 -18.14 -5.17 9.68
CA THR A 384 -17.38 -4.98 8.46
C THR A 384 -15.85 -4.94 8.74
N LEU A 385 -15.07 -5.60 7.88
CA LEU A 385 -13.62 -5.67 7.99
C LEU A 385 -12.93 -4.77 6.95
N PHE A 386 -11.70 -4.36 7.25
CA PHE A 386 -10.85 -3.54 6.38
C PHE A 386 -9.47 -4.18 6.27
N THR A 387 -9.07 -4.51 5.04
CA THR A 387 -7.71 -4.98 4.70
C THR A 387 -6.98 -3.94 3.86
N ALA A 388 -7.67 -3.29 2.92
CA ALA A 388 -7.13 -2.20 2.13
C ALA A 388 -6.74 -1.00 3.01
N SER A 389 -5.66 -0.34 2.65
CA SER A 389 -5.22 0.87 3.33
C SER A 389 -6.09 2.07 2.97
N PRO A 390 -6.38 2.99 3.89
CA PRO A 390 -7.09 4.22 3.59
C PRO A 390 -6.25 5.14 2.69
N TRP A 391 -6.94 6.05 2.00
CA TRP A 391 -6.34 7.09 1.17
C TRP A 391 -6.99 8.45 1.41
N ALA A 392 -6.38 9.54 0.89
CA ALA A 392 -6.85 10.88 1.16
C ALA A 392 -6.62 11.85 0.00
N TYR A 393 -7.62 12.71 -0.24
CA TYR A 393 -7.57 13.89 -1.09
C TYR A 393 -8.76 14.82 -0.79
N ASN A 394 -8.76 16.04 -1.30
CA ASN A 394 -9.87 17.01 -1.25
C ASN A 394 -10.47 17.20 0.16
N GLY A 395 -9.62 17.18 1.20
CA GLY A 395 -10.07 17.35 2.58
C GLY A 395 -10.80 16.13 3.16
N LYS A 396 -10.69 14.96 2.55
CA LYS A 396 -11.39 13.73 2.93
C LYS A 396 -10.44 12.56 3.12
N ILE A 397 -10.86 11.63 3.98
CA ILE A 397 -10.25 10.32 4.19
C ILE A 397 -11.24 9.28 3.66
N PHE A 398 -10.74 8.34 2.89
CA PHE A 398 -11.52 7.26 2.30
C PHE A 398 -11.04 5.92 2.84
N ALA A 399 -11.96 5.03 3.15
CA ALA A 399 -11.65 3.68 3.62
C ALA A 399 -12.60 2.67 2.95
N ILE A 400 -12.07 1.81 2.10
CA ILE A 400 -12.84 0.74 1.47
C ILE A 400 -12.84 -0.50 2.35
N SER A 401 -14.03 -1.01 2.61
CA SER A 401 -14.22 -2.25 3.35
C SER A 401 -14.00 -3.47 2.44
N GLU A 402 -13.84 -4.62 3.06
CA GLU A 402 -13.78 -5.88 2.33
C GLU A 402 -15.06 -6.19 1.54
N ASP A 403 -16.22 -5.63 1.92
CA ASP A 403 -17.48 -5.76 1.20
C ASP A 403 -17.59 -4.84 -0.04
N GLY A 404 -16.60 -3.96 -0.24
CA GLY A 404 -16.56 -3.00 -1.36
C GLY A 404 -17.26 -1.67 -1.08
N ASP A 405 -17.66 -1.44 0.16
CA ASP A 405 -18.21 -0.16 0.61
C ASP A 405 -17.07 0.79 0.98
N THR A 406 -17.02 1.95 0.38
CA THR A 406 -16.07 3.01 0.73
C THR A 406 -16.72 4.05 1.62
N TYR A 407 -16.23 4.17 2.83
CA TYR A 407 -16.64 5.17 3.80
C TYR A 407 -15.85 6.44 3.57
N VAL A 408 -16.53 7.57 3.43
CA VAL A 408 -15.97 8.89 3.18
C VAL A 408 -16.06 9.71 4.45
N MET A 409 -14.93 10.12 4.99
CA MET A 409 -14.84 10.85 6.25
C MET A 409 -14.19 12.21 6.01
N LYS A 410 -14.65 13.22 6.72
CA LYS A 410 -14.01 14.53 6.75
C LYS A 410 -12.63 14.43 7.39
N ALA A 411 -11.62 14.99 6.74
CA ALA A 411 -10.32 15.16 7.38
C ALA A 411 -10.34 16.37 8.31
N GLY A 412 -9.67 16.29 9.47
CA GLY A 412 -9.60 17.41 10.41
C GLY A 412 -9.73 16.99 11.87
N PRO A 413 -9.92 17.96 12.76
CA PRO A 413 -9.93 17.74 14.21
C PRO A 413 -11.23 17.11 14.74
N GLU A 414 -12.26 17.00 13.91
CA GLU A 414 -13.56 16.45 14.31
C GLU A 414 -13.93 15.31 13.36
N PHE A 415 -14.40 14.19 13.92
CA PHE A 415 -14.87 13.07 13.14
C PHE A 415 -16.27 13.37 12.56
N GLU A 416 -16.40 13.22 11.24
CA GLU A 416 -17.66 13.30 10.52
C GLU A 416 -17.66 12.27 9.39
N LEU A 417 -18.63 11.35 9.40
CA LEU A 417 -18.88 10.46 8.29
C LEU A 417 -19.76 11.19 7.26
N LEU A 418 -19.19 11.48 6.08
CA LEU A 418 -19.84 12.26 5.02
C LEU A 418 -20.76 11.39 4.15
N GLY A 419 -20.39 10.11 3.94
CA GLY A 419 -21.16 9.21 3.08
C GLY A 419 -20.53 7.83 2.96
N THR A 420 -21.17 7.01 2.14
CA THR A 420 -20.69 5.67 1.78
C THR A 420 -20.96 5.43 0.30
N ASN A 421 -19.93 5.01 -0.43
CA ASN A 421 -19.97 4.69 -1.85
C ASN A 421 -19.83 3.18 -2.00
N ALA A 422 -20.76 2.51 -2.69
CA ALA A 422 -20.78 1.05 -2.81
C ALA A 422 -20.50 0.62 -4.26
N LEU A 423 -19.62 -0.37 -4.44
CA LEU A 423 -19.44 -1.05 -5.72
C LEU A 423 -20.19 -2.40 -5.77
N ASN A 424 -20.74 -2.84 -4.62
CA ASN A 424 -21.44 -4.13 -4.45
C ASN A 424 -20.56 -5.34 -4.84
N GLU A 425 -19.27 -5.19 -4.73
CA GLU A 425 -18.26 -6.20 -5.04
C GLU A 425 -17.11 -6.11 -4.04
N TRP A 426 -16.74 -7.21 -3.45
CA TRP A 426 -15.73 -7.18 -2.40
C TRP A 426 -14.30 -7.03 -2.92
N THR A 427 -13.43 -6.50 -2.07
CA THR A 427 -12.03 -6.23 -2.38
C THR A 427 -11.15 -6.25 -1.14
N LEU A 428 -9.89 -6.63 -1.33
CA LEU A 428 -8.81 -6.45 -0.35
C LEU A 428 -7.71 -5.52 -0.88
N ALA A 429 -7.82 -5.07 -2.12
CA ALA A 429 -6.81 -4.24 -2.78
C ALA A 429 -6.95 -2.76 -2.40
N THR A 430 -5.83 -2.09 -2.18
CA THR A 430 -5.80 -0.63 -1.99
C THR A 430 -5.89 0.04 -3.37
N PRO A 431 -6.76 1.04 -3.56
CA PRO A 431 -6.89 1.76 -4.82
C PRO A 431 -5.63 2.54 -5.22
N ALA A 432 -5.52 2.84 -6.53
CA ALA A 432 -4.57 3.80 -7.08
C ALA A 432 -5.27 5.11 -7.47
N ILE A 433 -4.50 6.22 -7.47
CA ILE A 433 -5.03 7.56 -7.77
C ILE A 433 -4.11 8.23 -8.79
N ALA A 434 -4.62 8.47 -9.99
CA ALA A 434 -3.86 9.14 -11.05
C ALA A 434 -4.80 9.82 -12.04
N ASN A 435 -4.31 10.84 -12.73
CA ASN A 435 -5.02 11.55 -13.82
C ASN A 435 -6.46 11.95 -13.45
N GLY A 436 -6.69 12.41 -12.20
CA GLY A 436 -8.02 12.81 -11.73
C GLY A 436 -8.99 11.65 -11.54
N SER A 437 -8.52 10.42 -11.50
CA SER A 437 -9.35 9.22 -11.35
C SER A 437 -8.88 8.34 -10.22
N LEU A 438 -9.81 7.58 -9.67
CA LEU A 438 -9.57 6.48 -8.75
C LEU A 438 -9.64 5.17 -9.52
N ILE A 439 -8.63 4.32 -9.39
CA ILE A 439 -8.59 2.98 -9.99
C ILE A 439 -8.80 1.97 -8.88
N VAL A 440 -9.93 1.27 -8.90
CA VAL A 440 -10.34 0.31 -7.87
C VAL A 440 -10.36 -1.09 -8.46
N ARG A 441 -9.62 -2.00 -7.82
CA ARG A 441 -9.70 -3.42 -8.12
C ARG A 441 -10.65 -4.09 -7.16
N THR A 442 -11.57 -4.88 -7.67
CA THR A 442 -12.43 -5.78 -6.92
C THR A 442 -12.07 -7.23 -7.23
N VAL A 443 -12.85 -8.15 -6.73
CA VAL A 443 -12.64 -9.59 -6.93
C VAL A 443 -12.70 -10.01 -8.39
N SER A 444 -13.56 -9.38 -9.21
CA SER A 444 -13.76 -9.72 -10.63
C SER A 444 -13.41 -8.58 -11.58
N ASN A 445 -13.45 -7.33 -11.11
CA ASN A 445 -13.40 -6.16 -11.97
C ASN A 445 -12.28 -5.19 -11.60
N LEU A 446 -11.90 -4.39 -12.58
CA LEU A 446 -11.16 -3.15 -12.41
C LEU A 446 -12.06 -1.99 -12.84
N TYR A 447 -12.09 -0.93 -12.03
CA TYR A 447 -12.91 0.26 -12.25
C TYR A 447 -12.02 1.49 -12.41
N ARG A 448 -12.36 2.37 -13.34
CA ARG A 448 -11.93 3.77 -13.33
C ARG A 448 -13.11 4.62 -12.93
N ILE A 449 -12.94 5.41 -11.88
CA ILE A 449 -13.95 6.28 -11.30
C ILE A 449 -13.45 7.71 -11.34
N SER A 450 -14.27 8.65 -11.85
CA SER A 450 -13.94 10.08 -11.94
C SER A 450 -15.22 10.89 -11.94
N GLU A 451 -15.20 12.08 -11.38
CA GLU A 451 -16.23 13.07 -11.63
C GLU A 451 -16.03 13.67 -13.04
N GLU A 452 -17.12 13.81 -13.82
CA GLU A 452 -17.09 14.47 -15.14
C GLU A 452 -16.87 15.99 -15.04
#